data_805a630eeb3da495f5d591f03cebddf0
#
_entry.id   805a630eeb3da495f5d591f03cebddf0
#
_cell.length_a   1.000
_cell.length_b   1.000
_cell.length_c   1.000
_cell.angle_alpha   90.00
_cell.angle_beta   90.00
_cell.angle_gamma   90.00
#
_symmetry.space_group_name_H-M   'P 1'
#
loop_
_entity.id
_entity.type
_entity.pdbx_description
1 polymer ?
#
loop_
_entity_poly.entity_id
_entity_poly.type
_entity_poly.pdbx_seq_one_letter_code
_entity_poly.pdbx_strand_id
1 'polypeptide(L)'
;MDSLTPTAPETLAAAVVTTLAVDADPQAREASIFYWERGQGHRKAVVEAAGNTGDAETGRLAAELRDRPADPRLHHALTRRLVLAAERGPTPALTTLFDRAWQAEANSRLGYHLGRSYTATGQASLTSGELRGRAGGPRLAEGDTPEVLVVIPFRDRGSGQRLRNLLACLQALRDQTAPRGFYRVMVVETDERPRRREVIEPYTDHYLFAHKPGTFNKSWAVNVGVVNAPGSAGCVCILDADVLADRDFIARNAARFRRPGVMGHLSYRDMWCLDETSTSRAIDERLWQGVGRAETDGLRAFVLRRPPGCCVWVRTSAFHRINGMDERFEGWGGEDNDFAYRMDINSAFDHYDDQLLHMYHPSSAVLREDGELVNAHIPALSWGPSDVPIGDPDRFVSQASAVPNG
;
A
#
# COMPACT_ATOMS: atom_id res chain seq x y z
N MET A 1 -29.65 10.63 20.30
CA MET A 1 -28.72 9.90 19.45
C MET A 1 -27.59 9.46 20.35
N ASP A 2 -27.51 8.16 20.61
CA ASP A 2 -26.38 7.64 21.37
C ASP A 2 -25.11 7.91 20.58
N SER A 3 -24.13 8.48 21.26
CA SER A 3 -22.84 8.84 20.67
C SER A 3 -22.16 7.58 20.15
N LEU A 4 -21.76 7.56 18.87
CA LEU A 4 -20.90 6.52 18.30
C LEU A 4 -19.45 6.62 18.80
N THR A 5 -19.16 7.50 19.74
CA THR A 5 -17.85 7.65 20.37
C THR A 5 -17.58 6.42 21.26
N PRO A 6 -16.42 5.75 21.13
CA PRO A 6 -16.04 4.69 22.04
C PRO A 6 -16.00 5.16 23.49
N THR A 7 -16.33 4.29 24.41
CA THR A 7 -16.24 4.57 25.85
C THR A 7 -14.94 4.03 26.48
N ALA A 8 -14.20 3.19 25.76
CA ALA A 8 -12.94 2.62 26.23
C ALA A 8 -11.82 3.67 26.26
N PRO A 9 -11.26 4.01 27.45
CA PRO A 9 -10.22 5.01 27.60
C PRO A 9 -8.99 4.74 26.72
N GLU A 10 -8.63 3.47 26.55
CA GLU A 10 -7.48 3.04 25.75
C GLU A 10 -7.64 3.40 24.28
N THR A 11 -8.85 3.20 23.73
CA THR A 11 -9.17 3.53 22.33
C THR A 11 -9.09 5.05 22.10
N LEU A 12 -9.64 5.83 23.03
CA LEU A 12 -9.61 7.29 22.94
C LEU A 12 -8.19 7.86 23.13
N ALA A 13 -7.44 7.30 24.08
CA ALA A 13 -6.04 7.68 24.27
C ALA A 13 -5.19 7.34 23.04
N ALA A 14 -5.39 6.17 22.44
CA ALA A 14 -4.71 5.79 21.21
C ALA A 14 -5.04 6.73 20.05
N ALA A 15 -6.28 7.18 19.92
CA ALA A 15 -6.69 8.16 18.91
C ALA A 15 -5.98 9.51 19.10
N VAL A 16 -5.82 9.99 20.36
CA VAL A 16 -5.05 11.20 20.66
C VAL A 16 -3.59 11.05 20.24
N VAL A 17 -2.93 9.98 20.70
CA VAL A 17 -1.50 9.74 20.45
C VAL A 17 -1.23 9.58 18.95
N THR A 18 -2.04 8.79 18.26
CA THR A 18 -1.97 8.60 16.80
C THR A 18 -2.11 9.94 16.07
N THR A 19 -3.10 10.76 16.44
CA THR A 19 -3.34 12.04 15.77
C THR A 19 -2.19 13.02 15.95
N LEU A 20 -1.64 13.11 17.18
CA LEU A 20 -0.49 13.97 17.47
C LEU A 20 0.76 13.52 16.71
N ALA A 21 1.00 12.20 16.63
CA ALA A 21 2.14 11.64 15.89
C ALA A 21 2.03 11.91 14.39
N VAL A 22 0.85 11.67 13.78
CA VAL A 22 0.61 11.95 12.36
C VAL A 22 0.75 13.44 12.04
N ASP A 23 0.30 14.34 12.93
CA ASP A 23 0.41 15.79 12.71
C ASP A 23 1.87 16.26 12.72
N ALA A 24 2.68 15.70 13.59
CA ALA A 24 4.04 16.16 13.82
C ALA A 24 5.10 15.47 12.94
N ASP A 25 4.81 14.26 12.44
CA ASP A 25 5.77 13.48 11.67
C ASP A 25 5.80 13.93 10.21
N PRO A 26 6.94 14.48 9.71
CA PRO A 26 7.03 14.98 8.33
C PRO A 26 6.82 13.88 7.28
N GLN A 27 7.13 12.62 7.58
CA GLN A 27 6.93 11.50 6.66
C GLN A 27 5.46 11.10 6.52
N ALA A 28 4.57 11.53 7.43
CA ALA A 28 3.14 11.28 7.32
C ALA A 28 2.54 11.88 6.04
N ARG A 29 2.99 13.07 5.66
CA ARG A 29 2.58 13.73 4.42
C ARG A 29 3.09 12.99 3.19
N GLU A 30 4.30 12.45 3.24
CA GLU A 30 4.89 11.65 2.16
C GLU A 30 4.15 10.32 1.98
N ALA A 31 3.73 9.68 3.06
CA ALA A 31 2.97 8.43 3.00
C ALA A 31 1.64 8.60 2.26
N SER A 32 0.96 9.72 2.44
CA SER A 32 -0.23 10.06 1.66
C SER A 32 -0.57 11.54 1.74
N ILE A 33 -0.06 12.32 0.79
CA ILE A 33 -0.34 13.76 0.68
C ILE A 33 -1.86 14.06 0.64
N PHE A 34 -2.64 13.28 -0.11
CA PHE A 34 -4.08 13.49 -0.28
C PHE A 34 -4.85 13.37 1.05
N TYR A 35 -4.62 12.30 1.81
CA TYR A 35 -5.32 12.12 3.09
C TYR A 35 -4.73 12.98 4.20
N TRP A 36 -3.44 13.31 4.12
CA TRP A 36 -2.81 14.22 5.07
C TRP A 36 -3.41 15.62 4.97
N GLU A 37 -3.54 16.18 3.76
CA GLU A 37 -4.15 17.52 3.56
C GLU A 37 -5.61 17.54 4.04
N ARG A 38 -6.42 16.55 3.66
CA ARG A 38 -7.84 16.48 4.04
C ARG A 38 -8.07 16.32 5.55
N GLY A 39 -7.16 15.70 6.27
CA GLY A 39 -7.24 15.51 7.72
C GLY A 39 -6.72 16.71 8.54
N GLN A 40 -6.15 17.75 7.94
CA GLN A 40 -5.41 18.80 8.65
C GLN A 40 -6.25 19.54 9.69
N GLY A 41 -7.51 19.91 9.35
CA GLY A 41 -8.38 20.61 10.27
C GLY A 41 -8.70 19.84 11.56
N HIS A 42 -8.95 18.54 11.41
CA HIS A 42 -9.19 17.65 12.56
C HIS A 42 -7.95 17.49 13.43
N ARG A 43 -6.76 17.32 12.83
CA ARG A 43 -5.51 17.20 13.58
C ARG A 43 -5.18 18.46 14.37
N LYS A 44 -5.33 19.66 13.77
CA LYS A 44 -5.14 20.94 14.46
C LYS A 44 -6.05 21.08 15.69
N ALA A 45 -7.31 20.67 15.58
CA ALA A 45 -8.23 20.69 16.71
C ALA A 45 -7.80 19.79 17.88
N VAL A 46 -7.19 18.64 17.58
CA VAL A 46 -6.63 17.75 18.62
C VAL A 46 -5.38 18.36 19.26
N VAL A 47 -4.48 18.93 18.47
CA VAL A 47 -3.27 19.60 18.97
C VAL A 47 -3.62 20.72 19.94
N GLU A 48 -4.61 21.57 19.56
CA GLU A 48 -5.10 22.65 20.41
C GLU A 48 -5.73 22.13 21.71
N ALA A 49 -6.60 21.10 21.62
CA ALA A 49 -7.23 20.51 22.79
C ALA A 49 -6.22 19.83 23.73
N ALA A 50 -5.17 19.20 23.19
CA ALA A 50 -4.12 18.59 23.99
C ALA A 50 -3.31 19.63 24.83
N GLY A 51 -3.12 20.82 24.28
CA GLY A 51 -2.51 21.94 25.02
C GLY A 51 -3.40 22.55 26.10
N ASN A 52 -4.71 22.33 26.04
CA ASN A 52 -5.71 22.96 26.90
C ASN A 52 -6.41 22.00 27.88
N THR A 53 -5.81 20.86 28.18
CA THR A 53 -6.40 19.86 29.11
C THR A 53 -6.48 20.31 30.56
N GLY A 54 -5.76 21.36 30.95
CA GLY A 54 -5.62 21.77 32.35
C GLY A 54 -4.68 20.86 33.18
N ASP A 55 -4.19 19.78 32.59
CA ASP A 55 -3.21 18.87 33.18
C ASP A 55 -1.81 19.12 32.58
N ALA A 56 -0.93 19.75 33.39
CA ALA A 56 0.40 20.15 32.95
C ALA A 56 1.24 18.97 32.42
N GLU A 57 1.09 17.78 33.01
CA GLU A 57 1.84 16.59 32.59
C GLU A 57 1.34 16.06 31.24
N THR A 58 0.04 16.02 30.99
CA THR A 58 -0.52 15.69 29.67
C THR A 58 -0.03 16.67 28.61
N GLY A 59 -0.07 17.98 28.91
CA GLY A 59 0.43 19.01 27.99
C GLY A 59 1.92 18.84 27.65
N ARG A 60 2.74 18.57 28.68
CA ARG A 60 4.19 18.31 28.50
C ARG A 60 4.44 17.08 27.62
N LEU A 61 3.80 15.95 27.93
CA LEU A 61 3.96 14.71 27.17
C LEU A 61 3.48 14.87 25.72
N ALA A 62 2.39 15.59 25.50
CA ALA A 62 1.89 15.87 24.15
C ALA A 62 2.87 16.72 23.34
N ALA A 63 3.49 17.73 23.96
CA ALA A 63 4.52 18.54 23.31
C ALA A 63 5.77 17.74 22.98
N GLU A 64 6.28 16.93 23.94
CA GLU A 64 7.45 16.08 23.73
C GLU A 64 7.21 15.01 22.65
N LEU A 65 5.99 14.44 22.58
CA LEU A 65 5.62 13.51 21.53
C LEU A 65 5.65 14.18 20.15
N ARG A 66 5.18 15.42 20.05
CA ARG A 66 5.23 16.16 18.78
C ARG A 66 6.66 16.50 18.36
N ASP A 67 7.56 16.74 19.30
CA ASP A 67 8.98 16.94 18.99
C ASP A 67 9.68 15.63 18.57
N ARG A 68 9.23 14.50 19.09
CA ARG A 68 9.80 13.16 18.83
C ARG A 68 8.71 12.13 18.54
N PRO A 69 8.01 12.24 17.40
CA PRO A 69 6.83 11.40 17.09
C PRO A 69 7.14 9.91 16.93
N ALA A 70 8.40 9.53 16.72
CA ALA A 70 8.86 8.15 16.60
C ALA A 70 9.51 7.59 17.88
N ASP A 71 9.24 8.18 19.06
CA ASP A 71 9.74 7.67 20.35
C ASP A 71 8.67 6.79 21.04
N PRO A 72 8.86 5.44 21.10
CA PRO A 72 7.86 4.54 21.70
C PRO A 72 7.58 4.82 23.18
N ARG A 73 8.55 5.38 23.90
CA ARG A 73 8.40 5.70 25.34
C ARG A 73 7.39 6.83 25.53
N LEU A 74 7.41 7.84 24.66
CA LEU A 74 6.47 8.95 24.71
C LEU A 74 5.06 8.52 24.32
N HIS A 75 4.92 7.66 23.30
CA HIS A 75 3.64 7.04 22.96
C HIS A 75 3.02 6.32 24.16
N HIS A 76 3.81 5.47 24.80
CA HIS A 76 3.37 4.72 25.99
C HIS A 76 3.05 5.64 27.17
N ALA A 77 3.90 6.60 27.47
CA ALA A 77 3.73 7.52 28.61
C ALA A 77 2.46 8.36 28.45
N LEU A 78 2.24 8.96 27.29
CA LEU A 78 1.04 9.77 27.04
C LEU A 78 -0.23 8.91 27.05
N THR A 79 -0.23 7.74 26.38
CA THR A 79 -1.36 6.80 26.41
C THR A 79 -1.72 6.46 27.86
N ARG A 80 -0.77 6.02 28.65
CA ARG A 80 -0.98 5.68 30.07
C ARG A 80 -1.52 6.85 30.88
N ARG A 81 -0.97 8.07 30.67
CA ARG A 81 -1.44 9.27 31.36
C ARG A 81 -2.90 9.58 31.07
N LEU A 82 -3.30 9.52 29.79
CA LEU A 82 -4.68 9.77 29.35
C LEU A 82 -5.65 8.72 29.89
N VAL A 83 -5.30 7.43 29.85
CA VAL A 83 -6.10 6.35 30.40
C VAL A 83 -6.33 6.55 31.91
N LEU A 84 -5.26 6.78 32.69
CA LEU A 84 -5.37 7.04 34.12
C LEU A 84 -6.19 8.29 34.45
N ALA A 85 -6.12 9.33 33.64
CA ALA A 85 -6.93 10.53 33.82
C ALA A 85 -8.42 10.26 33.55
N ALA A 86 -8.73 9.45 32.55
CA ALA A 86 -10.10 9.05 32.24
C ALA A 86 -10.72 8.15 33.32
N GLU A 87 -9.97 7.18 33.86
CA GLU A 87 -10.42 6.29 34.93
C GLU A 87 -10.71 7.01 36.24
N ARG A 88 -10.03 8.12 36.53
CA ARG A 88 -10.28 8.97 37.71
C ARG A 88 -11.53 9.86 37.59
N GLY A 89 -12.16 9.88 36.46
CA GLY A 89 -13.25 10.74 36.08
C GLY A 89 -12.78 11.87 35.14
N PRO A 90 -13.20 11.83 33.88
CA PRO A 90 -12.71 12.78 32.89
C PRO A 90 -13.22 14.18 33.19
N THR A 91 -12.29 15.16 33.12
CA THR A 91 -12.66 16.59 33.14
C THR A 91 -13.35 17.00 31.83
N PRO A 92 -14.11 18.09 31.80
CA PRO A 92 -14.68 18.59 30.52
C PRO A 92 -13.63 18.83 29.42
N ALA A 93 -12.44 19.27 29.81
CA ALA A 93 -11.32 19.49 28.87
C ALA A 93 -10.78 18.15 28.32
N LEU A 94 -10.64 17.11 29.15
CA LEU A 94 -10.25 15.79 28.69
C LEU A 94 -11.30 15.14 27.79
N THR A 95 -12.59 15.29 28.13
CA THR A 95 -13.71 14.86 27.27
C THR A 95 -13.64 15.54 25.90
N THR A 96 -13.42 16.84 25.88
CA THR A 96 -13.24 17.60 24.63
C THR A 96 -12.06 17.07 23.80
N LEU A 97 -10.92 16.78 24.42
CA LEU A 97 -9.77 16.19 23.74
C LEU A 97 -10.12 14.83 23.10
N PHE A 98 -10.78 13.97 23.85
CA PHE A 98 -11.20 12.65 23.37
C PHE A 98 -12.22 12.74 22.23
N ASP A 99 -13.19 13.62 22.31
CA ASP A 99 -14.17 13.85 21.25
C ASP A 99 -13.49 14.36 19.97
N ARG A 100 -12.56 15.31 20.09
CA ARG A 100 -11.78 15.81 18.94
C ARG A 100 -10.90 14.74 18.34
N ALA A 101 -10.24 13.93 19.17
CA ALA A 101 -9.40 12.83 18.69
C ALA A 101 -10.23 11.75 17.99
N TRP A 102 -11.40 11.41 18.51
CA TRP A 102 -12.31 10.48 17.85
C TRP A 102 -12.87 11.00 16.55
N GLN A 103 -13.21 12.30 16.49
CA GLN A 103 -13.60 12.95 15.24
C GLN A 103 -12.46 12.90 14.20
N ALA A 104 -11.22 13.16 14.63
CA ALA A 104 -10.05 13.03 13.75
C ALA A 104 -9.87 11.59 13.27
N GLU A 105 -9.97 10.61 14.15
CA GLU A 105 -9.87 9.19 13.84
C GLU A 105 -10.96 8.73 12.84
N ALA A 106 -12.22 9.13 13.07
CA ALA A 106 -13.35 8.76 12.24
C ALA A 106 -13.31 9.41 10.84
N ASN A 107 -12.70 10.58 10.71
CA ASN A 107 -12.62 11.33 9.45
C ASN A 107 -11.26 11.23 8.75
N SER A 108 -10.27 10.56 9.35
CA SER A 108 -8.96 10.35 8.78
C SER A 108 -8.80 8.93 8.24
N ARG A 109 -8.20 8.83 7.06
CA ARG A 109 -7.71 7.53 6.55
C ARG A 109 -6.24 7.29 6.86
N LEU A 110 -5.59 8.21 7.55
CA LEU A 110 -4.18 8.11 7.90
C LEU A 110 -4.02 7.92 9.41
N GLY A 111 -3.50 6.77 9.81
CA GLY A 111 -3.15 6.40 11.16
C GLY A 111 -1.64 6.25 11.34
N TYR A 112 -1.21 5.84 12.52
CA TYR A 112 0.17 5.67 12.90
C TYR A 112 0.34 4.39 13.70
N HIS A 113 1.33 3.59 13.35
CA HIS A 113 1.78 2.45 14.13
C HIS A 113 3.24 2.66 14.54
N LEU A 114 3.51 2.46 15.82
CA LEU A 114 4.86 2.44 16.36
C LEU A 114 5.01 1.26 17.32
N GLY A 115 5.80 0.28 16.89
CA GLY A 115 6.10 -0.88 17.71
C GLY A 115 6.94 -0.53 18.94
N ARG A 116 6.75 -1.24 20.03
CA ARG A 116 7.42 -0.95 21.31
C ARG A 116 8.94 -1.15 21.24
N SER A 117 9.39 -2.06 20.39
CA SER A 117 10.81 -2.35 20.18
C SER A 117 11.41 -1.60 18.97
N TYR A 118 10.65 -0.68 18.36
CA TYR A 118 11.17 0.13 17.26
C TYR A 118 12.34 1.01 17.72
N THR A 119 13.39 1.04 16.90
CA THR A 119 14.54 1.94 17.06
C THR A 119 14.84 2.59 15.69
N ALA A 120 14.96 3.92 15.69
CA ALA A 120 15.28 4.67 14.47
C ALA A 120 16.74 4.50 14.00
N THR A 121 17.59 3.92 14.83
CA THR A 121 19.02 3.73 14.59
C THR A 121 19.40 2.25 14.69
N GLY A 122 20.44 1.84 13.97
CA GLY A 122 21.01 0.50 14.09
C GLY A 122 20.71 -0.46 12.93
N GLN A 123 19.73 -0.16 12.08
CA GLN A 123 19.48 -0.92 10.85
C GLN A 123 20.06 -0.15 9.65
N ALA A 124 21.04 -0.75 8.96
CA ALA A 124 21.52 -0.21 7.70
C ALA A 124 20.44 -0.33 6.61
N SER A 125 20.33 0.68 5.76
CA SER A 125 19.41 0.61 4.62
C SER A 125 19.86 -0.49 3.64
N LEU A 126 18.99 -1.47 3.42
CA LEU A 126 19.24 -2.52 2.43
C LEU A 126 19.22 -1.94 1.01
N THR A 127 20.13 -2.43 0.19
CA THR A 127 20.29 -2.03 -1.20
C THR A 127 19.77 -3.11 -2.16
N SER A 128 19.50 -2.74 -3.41
CA SER A 128 19.21 -3.71 -4.47
C SER A 128 20.40 -4.65 -4.75
N GLY A 129 21.64 -4.22 -4.46
CA GLY A 129 22.83 -5.04 -4.61
C GLY A 129 22.85 -6.25 -3.67
N GLU A 130 22.49 -6.05 -2.39
CA GLU A 130 22.41 -7.12 -1.40
C GLU A 130 21.33 -8.15 -1.76
N LEU A 131 20.20 -7.68 -2.28
CA LEU A 131 19.11 -8.56 -2.73
C LEU A 131 19.49 -9.38 -3.97
N ARG A 132 20.31 -8.84 -4.88
CA ARG A 132 20.82 -9.61 -6.04
C ARG A 132 21.74 -10.75 -5.64
N GLY A 133 22.50 -10.61 -4.56
CA GLY A 133 23.38 -11.66 -4.04
C GLY A 133 22.65 -12.88 -3.48
N ARG A 134 21.33 -12.75 -3.21
CA ARG A 134 20.53 -13.84 -2.71
C ARG A 134 20.05 -14.74 -3.87
N ALA A 135 20.27 -16.05 -3.75
CA ALA A 135 19.80 -17.00 -4.74
C ALA A 135 18.27 -16.91 -4.92
N GLY A 136 17.83 -16.83 -6.17
CA GLY A 136 16.42 -16.93 -6.49
C GLY A 136 15.89 -18.34 -6.15
N GLY A 137 14.65 -18.42 -5.64
CA GLY A 137 13.94 -19.68 -5.46
C GLY A 137 13.61 -20.36 -6.80
N PRO A 138 12.93 -21.52 -6.77
CA PRO A 138 12.59 -22.28 -7.97
C PRO A 138 11.72 -21.45 -8.93
N ARG A 139 11.88 -21.66 -10.22
CA ARG A 139 11.04 -21.11 -11.27
C ARG A 139 9.85 -22.03 -11.57
N LEU A 140 8.85 -21.47 -12.25
CA LEU A 140 7.79 -22.25 -12.86
C LEU A 140 8.41 -23.25 -13.87
N ALA A 141 7.99 -24.51 -13.81
CA ALA A 141 8.46 -25.51 -14.73
C ALA A 141 7.76 -25.38 -16.09
N GLU A 142 8.42 -25.86 -17.14
CA GLU A 142 7.81 -25.98 -18.46
C GLU A 142 6.64 -26.99 -18.40
N GLY A 143 5.46 -26.59 -18.89
CA GLY A 143 4.24 -27.41 -18.82
C GLY A 143 3.37 -27.17 -17.59
N ASP A 144 3.81 -26.42 -16.58
CA ASP A 144 2.95 -26.02 -15.47
C ASP A 144 1.78 -25.15 -15.97
N THR A 145 0.60 -25.42 -15.41
CA THR A 145 -0.63 -24.66 -15.68
C THR A 145 -1.06 -23.92 -14.41
N PRO A 146 -0.50 -22.72 -14.15
CA PRO A 146 -0.75 -21.99 -12.91
C PRO A 146 -2.22 -21.55 -12.81
N GLU A 147 -2.80 -21.70 -11.63
CA GLU A 147 -4.14 -21.21 -11.29
C GLU A 147 -4.15 -19.71 -11.04
N VAL A 148 -3.01 -19.14 -10.61
CA VAL A 148 -2.86 -17.73 -10.23
C VAL A 148 -1.85 -17.05 -11.13
N LEU A 149 -2.20 -15.91 -11.69
CA LEU A 149 -1.30 -14.95 -12.33
C LEU A 149 -1.09 -13.77 -11.40
N VAL A 150 0.15 -13.55 -10.94
CA VAL A 150 0.54 -12.32 -10.23
C VAL A 150 1.12 -11.35 -11.25
N VAL A 151 0.48 -10.19 -11.43
CA VAL A 151 0.93 -9.12 -12.33
C VAL A 151 1.46 -7.96 -11.51
N ILE A 152 2.71 -7.59 -11.78
CA ILE A 152 3.42 -6.50 -11.10
C ILE A 152 3.78 -5.42 -12.13
N PRO A 153 3.04 -4.31 -12.18
CA PRO A 153 3.41 -3.15 -12.99
C PRO A 153 4.63 -2.46 -12.37
N PHE A 154 5.62 -2.08 -13.21
CA PHE A 154 6.87 -1.56 -12.68
C PHE A 154 7.45 -0.43 -13.53
N ARG A 155 7.99 0.59 -12.85
CA ARG A 155 8.87 1.63 -13.41
C ARG A 155 9.83 2.12 -12.33
N ASP A 156 11.11 2.23 -12.65
CA ASP A 156 12.10 2.82 -11.76
C ASP A 156 12.97 3.86 -12.49
N ARG A 157 12.70 5.13 -12.24
CA ARG A 157 13.49 6.29 -12.70
C ARG A 157 14.24 6.97 -11.55
N GLY A 158 14.18 6.41 -10.33
CA GLY A 158 14.68 7.04 -9.11
C GLY A 158 15.98 6.44 -8.57
N SER A 159 16.13 6.57 -7.27
CA SER A 159 17.32 6.27 -6.47
C SER A 159 17.56 4.77 -6.21
N GLY A 160 16.78 3.87 -6.81
CA GLY A 160 16.94 2.41 -6.68
C GLY A 160 16.12 1.75 -5.57
N GLN A 161 15.42 2.52 -4.72
CA GLN A 161 14.52 1.92 -3.71
C GLN A 161 13.39 1.11 -4.36
N ARG A 162 12.81 1.59 -5.46
CA ARG A 162 11.77 0.84 -6.18
C ARG A 162 12.30 -0.48 -6.73
N LEU A 163 13.52 -0.52 -7.24
CA LEU A 163 14.16 -1.77 -7.67
C LEU A 163 14.43 -2.69 -6.47
N ARG A 164 14.94 -2.16 -5.34
CA ARG A 164 15.10 -2.91 -4.10
C ARG A 164 13.77 -3.56 -3.67
N ASN A 165 12.70 -2.77 -3.62
CA ASN A 165 11.38 -3.23 -3.21
C ASN A 165 10.86 -4.32 -4.15
N LEU A 166 10.96 -4.13 -5.47
CA LEU A 166 10.58 -5.17 -6.44
C LEU A 166 11.36 -6.47 -6.21
N LEU A 167 12.67 -6.40 -6.02
CA LEU A 167 13.49 -7.60 -5.77
C LEU A 167 13.09 -8.30 -4.47
N ALA A 168 12.77 -7.55 -3.40
CA ALA A 168 12.26 -8.10 -2.15
C ALA A 168 10.87 -8.75 -2.34
N CYS A 169 9.97 -8.09 -3.05
CA CYS A 169 8.65 -8.62 -3.41
C CYS A 169 8.78 -9.93 -4.20
N LEU A 170 9.59 -9.96 -5.25
CA LEU A 170 9.81 -11.14 -6.09
C LEU A 170 10.41 -12.32 -5.30
N GLN A 171 11.36 -12.07 -4.41
CA GLN A 171 11.94 -13.10 -3.56
C GLN A 171 10.96 -13.60 -2.51
N ALA A 172 10.15 -12.73 -1.92
CA ALA A 172 9.08 -13.14 -1.02
C ALA A 172 8.00 -13.98 -1.72
N LEU A 173 7.69 -13.67 -2.98
CA LEU A 173 6.80 -14.47 -3.82
C LEU A 173 7.38 -15.83 -4.21
N ARG A 174 8.70 -15.98 -4.23
CA ARG A 174 9.33 -17.30 -4.46
C ARG A 174 9.41 -18.19 -3.23
N ASP A 175 9.27 -17.60 -2.04
CA ASP A 175 9.26 -18.29 -0.76
C ASP A 175 7.83 -18.34 -0.21
N GLN A 176 6.93 -19.00 -0.95
CA GLN A 176 5.52 -19.19 -0.58
C GLN A 176 5.25 -20.64 -0.16
N THR A 177 4.25 -20.84 0.70
CA THR A 177 3.74 -22.18 1.06
C THR A 177 2.95 -22.84 -0.07
N ALA A 178 2.40 -22.07 -0.99
CA ALA A 178 1.78 -22.57 -2.19
C ALA A 178 2.80 -23.31 -3.08
N PRO A 179 2.44 -24.47 -3.68
CA PRO A 179 3.32 -25.16 -4.63
C PRO A 179 3.77 -24.23 -5.75
N ARG A 180 5.03 -24.32 -6.17
CA ARG A 180 5.58 -23.38 -7.16
C ARG A 180 4.86 -23.41 -8.51
N GLY A 181 4.39 -24.56 -8.94
CA GLY A 181 3.60 -24.73 -10.17
C GLY A 181 2.21 -24.12 -10.11
N PHE A 182 1.75 -23.68 -8.93
CA PHE A 182 0.41 -23.15 -8.73
C PHE A 182 0.23 -21.71 -9.17
N TYR A 183 1.29 -20.91 -9.24
CA TYR A 183 1.23 -19.49 -9.58
C TYR A 183 2.37 -19.06 -10.50
N ARG A 184 2.09 -18.07 -11.34
CA ARG A 184 3.04 -17.39 -12.22
C ARG A 184 3.22 -15.96 -11.76
N VAL A 185 4.46 -15.48 -11.74
CA VAL A 185 4.80 -14.09 -11.45
C VAL A 185 5.27 -13.41 -12.74
N MET A 186 4.57 -12.35 -13.12
CA MET A 186 4.85 -11.56 -14.30
C MET A 186 5.15 -10.12 -13.93
N VAL A 187 6.27 -9.59 -14.38
CA VAL A 187 6.61 -8.17 -14.26
C VAL A 187 6.44 -7.47 -15.60
N VAL A 188 5.70 -6.37 -15.59
CA VAL A 188 5.55 -5.50 -16.76
C VAL A 188 6.30 -4.20 -16.49
N GLU A 189 7.49 -4.06 -17.08
CA GLU A 189 8.26 -2.82 -17.03
C GLU A 189 7.80 -1.88 -18.13
N THR A 190 7.37 -0.67 -17.75
CA THR A 190 6.94 0.35 -18.71
C THR A 190 7.79 1.60 -18.59
N ASP A 191 8.55 1.89 -19.62
CA ASP A 191 9.44 3.07 -19.71
C ASP A 191 9.74 3.37 -21.18
N GLU A 192 10.58 4.35 -21.45
CA GLU A 192 11.13 4.64 -22.80
C GLU A 192 12.07 3.53 -23.29
N ARG A 193 12.71 2.81 -22.39
CA ARG A 193 13.61 1.67 -22.65
C ARG A 193 13.61 0.70 -21.48
N PRO A 194 13.95 -0.58 -21.69
CA PRO A 194 14.03 -1.58 -20.62
C PRO A 194 15.27 -1.33 -19.75
N ARG A 195 15.09 -0.57 -18.67
CA ARG A 195 16.21 -0.15 -17.80
C ARG A 195 16.66 -1.24 -16.84
N ARG A 196 15.77 -2.18 -16.49
CA ARG A 196 16.00 -3.13 -15.40
C ARG A 196 15.86 -4.58 -15.81
N ARG A 197 15.69 -4.89 -17.09
CA ARG A 197 15.47 -6.25 -17.62
C ARG A 197 16.45 -7.28 -17.03
N GLU A 198 17.75 -7.07 -17.21
CA GLU A 198 18.80 -8.02 -16.79
C GLU A 198 18.77 -8.32 -15.28
N VAL A 199 18.28 -7.39 -14.48
CA VAL A 199 18.18 -7.52 -13.04
C VAL A 199 16.89 -8.22 -12.63
N ILE A 200 15.79 -8.01 -13.34
CA ILE A 200 14.46 -8.49 -12.99
C ILE A 200 14.22 -9.91 -13.52
N GLU A 201 14.59 -10.19 -14.77
CA GLU A 201 14.36 -11.49 -15.43
C GLU A 201 14.80 -12.71 -14.59
N PRO A 202 15.93 -12.69 -13.87
CA PRO A 202 16.31 -13.82 -13.02
C PRO A 202 15.33 -14.15 -11.89
N TYR A 203 14.49 -13.21 -11.48
CA TYR A 203 13.61 -13.31 -10.31
C TYR A 203 12.12 -13.45 -10.65
N THR A 204 11.73 -13.32 -11.91
CA THR A 204 10.35 -13.45 -12.38
C THR A 204 10.18 -14.64 -13.30
N ASP A 205 8.96 -15.16 -13.48
CA ASP A 205 8.68 -16.23 -14.46
C ASP A 205 8.52 -15.68 -15.86
N HIS A 206 7.94 -14.50 -15.95
CA HIS A 206 7.78 -13.79 -17.21
C HIS A 206 8.06 -12.31 -17.02
N TYR A 207 8.91 -11.77 -17.87
CA TYR A 207 9.19 -10.33 -17.95
C TYR A 207 8.70 -9.81 -19.29
N LEU A 208 7.92 -8.75 -19.28
CA LEU A 208 7.46 -8.04 -20.46
C LEU A 208 7.87 -6.57 -20.37
N PHE A 209 8.48 -6.06 -21.41
CA PHE A 209 8.68 -4.62 -21.57
C PHE A 209 7.64 -4.06 -22.53
N ALA A 210 6.97 -2.98 -22.12
CA ALA A 210 6.03 -2.25 -22.96
C ALA A 210 6.44 -0.76 -23.00
N HIS A 211 6.66 -0.24 -24.20
CA HIS A 211 7.15 1.12 -24.41
C HIS A 211 6.11 2.15 -23.97
N LYS A 212 6.46 3.02 -23.02
CA LYS A 212 5.60 4.11 -22.55
C LYS A 212 6.44 5.33 -22.18
N PRO A 213 6.52 6.36 -23.05
CA PRO A 213 7.14 7.62 -22.70
C PRO A 213 6.28 8.43 -21.71
N GLY A 214 6.87 9.48 -21.13
CA GLY A 214 6.13 10.41 -20.25
C GLY A 214 5.69 9.78 -18.93
N THR A 215 4.44 10.00 -18.55
CA THR A 215 3.86 9.60 -17.27
C THR A 215 3.62 8.09 -17.19
N PHE A 216 3.77 7.51 -16.00
CA PHE A 216 3.47 6.10 -15.76
C PHE A 216 1.97 5.85 -15.85
N ASN A 217 1.58 4.79 -16.53
CA ASN A 217 0.19 4.33 -16.60
C ASN A 217 0.10 2.92 -16.01
N LYS A 218 -0.26 2.85 -14.73
CA LYS A 218 -0.41 1.59 -13.99
C LYS A 218 -1.50 0.72 -14.60
N SER A 219 -2.64 1.32 -14.90
CA SER A 219 -3.81 0.63 -15.45
C SER A 219 -3.48 -0.11 -16.74
N TRP A 220 -2.84 0.59 -17.68
CA TRP A 220 -2.41 -0.02 -18.93
C TRP A 220 -1.35 -1.11 -18.72
N ALA A 221 -0.36 -0.88 -17.84
CA ALA A 221 0.66 -1.89 -17.55
C ALA A 221 0.07 -3.18 -16.95
N VAL A 222 -0.93 -3.06 -16.08
CA VAL A 222 -1.68 -4.21 -15.54
C VAL A 222 -2.43 -4.93 -16.66
N ASN A 223 -3.18 -4.20 -17.50
CA ASN A 223 -3.91 -4.79 -18.63
C ASN A 223 -2.97 -5.50 -19.60
N VAL A 224 -1.83 -4.87 -19.94
CA VAL A 224 -0.77 -5.51 -20.76
C VAL A 224 -0.33 -6.83 -20.13
N GLY A 225 -0.09 -6.86 -18.82
CA GLY A 225 0.32 -8.07 -18.12
C GLY A 225 -0.74 -9.17 -18.13
N VAL A 226 -2.00 -8.83 -17.91
CA VAL A 226 -3.08 -9.83 -17.86
C VAL A 226 -3.38 -10.39 -19.25
N VAL A 227 -3.45 -9.53 -20.28
CA VAL A 227 -3.83 -9.92 -21.64
C VAL A 227 -2.71 -10.70 -22.36
N ASN A 228 -1.45 -10.38 -22.09
CA ASN A 228 -0.31 -10.97 -22.77
C ASN A 228 0.43 -12.05 -21.93
N ALA A 229 -0.14 -12.46 -20.79
CA ALA A 229 0.43 -13.54 -19.99
C ALA A 229 0.39 -14.87 -20.76
N PRO A 230 1.45 -15.68 -20.74
CA PRO A 230 1.42 -17.01 -21.33
C PRO A 230 0.40 -17.93 -20.65
N GLY A 231 -0.39 -18.66 -21.44
CA GLY A 231 -1.40 -19.57 -20.92
C GLY A 231 -2.62 -18.87 -20.30
N SER A 232 -3.37 -19.63 -19.49
CA SER A 232 -4.57 -19.13 -18.81
C SER A 232 -4.48 -19.38 -17.31
N ALA A 233 -4.81 -18.41 -16.50
CA ALA A 233 -4.95 -18.56 -15.05
C ALA A 233 -6.39 -18.31 -14.63
N GLY A 234 -6.87 -19.02 -13.59
CA GLY A 234 -8.23 -18.87 -13.07
C GLY A 234 -8.46 -17.55 -12.37
N CYS A 235 -7.41 -16.99 -11.75
CA CYS A 235 -7.44 -15.71 -11.07
C CYS A 235 -6.16 -14.89 -11.27
N VAL A 236 -6.32 -13.58 -11.12
CA VAL A 236 -5.27 -12.57 -11.23
C VAL A 236 -5.07 -11.91 -9.87
N CYS A 237 -3.83 -11.78 -9.43
CA CYS A 237 -3.40 -10.90 -8.37
C CYS A 237 -2.72 -9.68 -8.99
N ILE A 238 -3.32 -8.52 -8.92
CA ILE A 238 -2.67 -7.24 -9.24
C ILE A 238 -1.90 -6.84 -7.98
N LEU A 239 -0.58 -6.74 -8.08
CA LEU A 239 0.30 -6.51 -6.94
C LEU A 239 1.28 -5.39 -7.23
N ASP A 240 1.36 -4.40 -6.35
CA ASP A 240 2.37 -3.35 -6.48
C ASP A 240 3.77 -3.89 -6.11
N ALA A 241 4.78 -3.34 -6.77
CA ALA A 241 6.17 -3.78 -6.68
C ALA A 241 6.83 -3.61 -5.30
N ASP A 242 6.16 -2.90 -4.41
CA ASP A 242 6.62 -2.51 -3.07
C ASP A 242 5.84 -3.20 -1.93
N VAL A 243 5.09 -4.24 -2.25
CA VAL A 243 4.43 -5.10 -1.25
C VAL A 243 5.37 -6.22 -0.81
N LEU A 244 5.57 -6.37 0.50
CA LEU A 244 6.30 -7.49 1.09
C LEU A 244 5.31 -8.59 1.52
N ALA A 245 5.18 -9.61 0.69
CA ALA A 245 4.25 -10.72 0.91
C ALA A 245 4.72 -11.65 2.05
N ASP A 246 3.80 -12.07 2.94
CA ASP A 246 4.04 -13.16 3.87
C ASP A 246 4.08 -14.52 3.17
N ARG A 247 4.50 -15.58 3.87
CA ARG A 247 4.67 -16.93 3.29
C ARG A 247 3.38 -17.58 2.81
N ASP A 248 2.26 -17.24 3.40
CA ASP A 248 0.96 -17.85 3.08
C ASP A 248 0.13 -17.00 2.10
N PHE A 249 0.71 -15.91 1.62
CA PHE A 249 0.01 -14.91 0.81
C PHE A 249 -0.73 -15.52 -0.39
N ILE A 250 -0.04 -16.32 -1.21
CA ILE A 250 -0.65 -16.96 -2.39
C ILE A 250 -1.70 -17.99 -1.98
N ALA A 251 -1.35 -18.92 -1.08
CA ALA A 251 -2.24 -20.00 -0.67
C ALA A 251 -3.53 -19.48 -0.01
N ARG A 252 -3.38 -18.52 0.89
CA ARG A 252 -4.51 -17.92 1.63
C ARG A 252 -5.46 -17.19 0.69
N ASN A 253 -4.96 -16.36 -0.20
CA ASN A 253 -5.79 -15.57 -1.11
C ASN A 253 -6.45 -16.43 -2.19
N ALA A 254 -5.75 -17.41 -2.75
CA ALA A 254 -6.35 -18.35 -3.69
C ALA A 254 -7.47 -19.18 -3.04
N ALA A 255 -7.30 -19.60 -1.78
CA ALA A 255 -8.33 -20.33 -1.05
C ALA A 255 -9.65 -19.56 -0.87
N ARG A 256 -9.62 -18.24 -0.84
CA ARG A 256 -10.82 -17.38 -0.75
C ARG A 256 -11.76 -17.53 -1.94
N PHE A 257 -11.22 -17.85 -3.12
CA PHE A 257 -12.03 -18.12 -4.31
C PHE A 257 -12.77 -19.48 -4.27
N ARG A 258 -12.52 -20.34 -3.27
CA ARG A 258 -13.32 -21.57 -3.07
C ARG A 258 -14.75 -21.26 -2.60
N ARG A 259 -14.97 -20.08 -2.01
CA ARG A 259 -16.31 -19.61 -1.66
C ARG A 259 -17.11 -19.37 -2.95
N PRO A 260 -18.28 -20.00 -3.10
CA PRO A 260 -19.10 -19.87 -4.30
C PRO A 260 -19.49 -18.41 -4.57
N GLY A 261 -19.44 -18.00 -5.83
CA GLY A 261 -19.87 -16.68 -6.28
C GLY A 261 -18.86 -15.55 -6.07
N VAL A 262 -17.78 -15.74 -5.30
CA VAL A 262 -16.73 -14.72 -5.13
C VAL A 262 -15.99 -14.51 -6.43
N MET A 263 -16.00 -13.26 -6.92
CA MET A 263 -15.38 -12.85 -8.17
C MET A 263 -14.10 -12.05 -7.95
N GLY A 264 -13.91 -11.50 -6.75
CA GLY A 264 -12.70 -10.79 -6.38
C GLY A 264 -12.68 -10.42 -4.91
N HIS A 265 -11.55 -9.91 -4.44
CA HIS A 265 -11.42 -9.40 -3.08
C HIS A 265 -10.20 -8.49 -2.91
N LEU A 266 -10.28 -7.60 -1.91
CA LEU A 266 -9.11 -6.97 -1.30
C LEU A 266 -8.63 -7.87 -0.16
N SER A 267 -7.35 -8.21 -0.15
CA SER A 267 -6.77 -9.09 0.87
C SER A 267 -6.60 -8.40 2.22
N TYR A 268 -6.61 -7.09 2.28
CA TYR A 268 -6.29 -6.29 3.44
C TYR A 268 -7.31 -5.15 3.63
N ARG A 269 -7.40 -4.63 4.85
CA ARG A 269 -8.15 -3.41 5.17
C ARG A 269 -7.23 -2.22 5.35
N ASP A 270 -6.09 -2.42 6.00
CA ASP A 270 -5.15 -1.37 6.36
C ASP A 270 -3.78 -1.65 5.72
N MET A 271 -3.27 -0.69 4.94
CA MET A 271 -1.96 -0.72 4.33
C MET A 271 -0.96 -0.04 5.26
N TRP A 272 0.12 -0.73 5.59
CA TRP A 272 1.17 -0.25 6.46
C TRP A 272 2.33 0.29 5.65
N CYS A 273 2.35 1.61 5.43
CA CYS A 273 3.44 2.30 4.75
C CYS A 273 4.63 2.42 5.71
N LEU A 274 5.59 1.52 5.55
CA LEU A 274 6.79 1.45 6.40
C LEU A 274 7.70 2.66 6.15
N ASP A 275 8.50 3.02 7.16
CA ASP A 275 9.66 3.86 6.94
C ASP A 275 10.86 3.05 6.42
N GLU A 276 11.97 3.70 6.09
CA GLU A 276 13.15 3.04 5.53
C GLU A 276 13.77 2.01 6.48
N THR A 277 13.84 2.32 7.76
CA THR A 277 14.38 1.44 8.81
C THR A 277 13.51 0.19 8.96
N SER A 278 12.21 0.38 9.06
CA SER A 278 11.23 -0.72 9.17
C SER A 278 11.17 -1.56 7.90
N THR A 279 11.34 -0.93 6.73
CA THR A 279 11.44 -1.65 5.45
C THR A 279 12.63 -2.59 5.44
N SER A 280 13.82 -2.09 5.77
CA SER A 280 15.03 -2.90 5.80
C SER A 280 14.92 -4.04 6.81
N ARG A 281 14.36 -3.77 8.00
CA ARG A 281 14.11 -4.79 9.02
C ARG A 281 13.11 -5.85 8.55
N ALA A 282 11.97 -5.45 8.00
CA ALA A 282 10.95 -6.38 7.54
C ALA A 282 11.47 -7.28 6.40
N ILE A 283 12.26 -6.72 5.48
CA ILE A 283 12.91 -7.48 4.41
C ILE A 283 13.91 -8.48 5.01
N ASP A 284 14.74 -8.07 5.97
CA ASP A 284 15.72 -8.93 6.64
C ASP A 284 15.03 -10.10 7.36
N GLU A 285 14.04 -9.82 8.20
CA GLU A 285 13.25 -10.83 8.91
C GLU A 285 12.62 -11.83 7.92
N ARG A 286 11.98 -11.32 6.85
CA ARG A 286 11.25 -12.15 5.89
C ARG A 286 12.18 -12.98 5.01
N LEU A 287 13.28 -12.43 4.52
CA LEU A 287 14.10 -13.04 3.50
C LEU A 287 15.35 -13.75 4.04
N TRP A 288 15.99 -13.24 5.09
CA TRP A 288 17.22 -13.84 5.64
C TRP A 288 16.97 -14.62 6.91
N GLN A 289 16.10 -14.13 7.80
CA GLN A 289 15.78 -14.86 9.04
C GLN A 289 14.69 -15.93 8.81
N GLY A 290 14.00 -15.91 7.67
CA GLY A 290 12.99 -16.92 7.31
C GLY A 290 11.69 -16.80 8.11
N VAL A 291 11.42 -15.62 8.70
CA VAL A 291 10.18 -15.35 9.41
C VAL A 291 9.00 -15.36 8.40
N GLY A 292 7.96 -16.12 8.69
CA GLY A 292 6.82 -16.25 7.76
C GLY A 292 6.08 -14.94 7.51
N ARG A 293 5.99 -14.09 8.55
CA ARG A 293 5.41 -12.75 8.53
C ARG A 293 6.26 -11.84 9.41
N ALA A 294 6.64 -10.67 8.92
CA ALA A 294 7.44 -9.72 9.70
C ALA A 294 6.74 -9.29 11.00
N GLU A 295 7.52 -9.16 12.07
CA GLU A 295 7.03 -8.82 13.40
C GLU A 295 6.77 -7.31 13.55
N THR A 296 5.53 -6.95 13.88
CA THR A 296 5.11 -5.54 13.93
C THR A 296 5.66 -4.76 15.12
N ASP A 297 6.05 -5.45 16.20
CA ASP A 297 6.56 -4.80 17.42
C ASP A 297 7.88 -4.02 17.19
N GLY A 298 8.60 -4.33 16.12
CA GLY A 298 9.82 -3.62 15.72
C GLY A 298 9.63 -2.63 14.59
N LEU A 299 8.40 -2.40 14.10
CA LEU A 299 8.14 -1.59 12.93
C LEU A 299 7.51 -0.24 13.29
N ARG A 300 7.77 0.74 12.44
CA ARG A 300 7.04 2.01 12.37
C ARG A 300 6.37 2.08 11.00
N ALA A 301 5.10 2.48 10.99
CA ALA A 301 4.32 2.61 9.76
C ALA A 301 3.28 3.74 9.85
N PHE A 302 3.03 4.38 8.72
CA PHE A 302 1.81 5.15 8.51
C PHE A 302 0.73 4.21 8.01
N VAL A 303 -0.38 4.12 8.72
CA VAL A 303 -1.45 3.16 8.43
C VAL A 303 -2.49 3.84 7.55
N LEU A 304 -2.49 3.48 6.27
CA LEU A 304 -3.51 3.96 5.35
C LEU A 304 -4.71 3.01 5.38
N ARG A 305 -5.86 3.55 5.82
CA ARG A 305 -7.08 2.75 6.05
C ARG A 305 -7.90 2.62 4.78
N ARG A 306 -8.24 1.38 4.44
CA ARG A 306 -9.13 1.01 3.33
C ARG A 306 -8.73 1.64 1.98
N PRO A 307 -7.44 1.68 1.59
CA PRO A 307 -7.10 2.01 0.23
C PRO A 307 -7.45 0.80 -0.64
N PRO A 308 -7.98 0.98 -1.85
CA PRO A 308 -8.30 -0.16 -2.72
C PRO A 308 -7.11 -0.65 -3.56
N GLY A 309 -5.95 0.03 -3.45
CA GLY A 309 -4.77 -0.24 -4.27
C GLY A 309 -3.83 -1.31 -3.73
N CYS A 310 -2.63 -1.35 -4.24
CA CYS A 310 -1.50 -2.22 -3.87
C CYS A 310 -1.70 -3.72 -4.04
N CYS A 311 -2.85 -4.30 -3.70
CA CYS A 311 -3.10 -5.73 -3.82
C CYS A 311 -4.59 -6.02 -4.04
N VAL A 312 -4.93 -6.42 -5.26
CA VAL A 312 -6.31 -6.78 -5.63
C VAL A 312 -6.32 -8.17 -6.27
N TRP A 313 -7.24 -9.01 -5.83
CA TRP A 313 -7.43 -10.36 -6.34
C TRP A 313 -8.75 -10.46 -7.08
N VAL A 314 -8.74 -10.97 -8.32
CA VAL A 314 -9.95 -11.10 -9.14
C VAL A 314 -9.92 -12.40 -9.93
N ARG A 315 -11.10 -12.99 -10.21
CA ARG A 315 -11.18 -14.02 -11.24
C ARG A 315 -10.87 -13.41 -12.61
N THR A 316 -10.10 -14.10 -13.41
CA THR A 316 -9.73 -13.66 -14.76
C THR A 316 -10.97 -13.33 -15.59
N SER A 317 -12.03 -14.13 -15.48
CA SER A 317 -13.31 -13.86 -16.15
C SER A 317 -13.99 -12.57 -15.70
N ALA A 318 -13.88 -12.20 -14.42
CA ALA A 318 -14.42 -10.93 -13.91
C ALA A 318 -13.60 -9.74 -14.39
N PHE A 319 -12.26 -9.86 -14.40
CA PHE A 319 -11.37 -8.85 -14.96
C PHE A 319 -11.75 -8.49 -16.40
N HIS A 320 -11.90 -9.50 -17.25
CA HIS A 320 -12.29 -9.27 -18.66
C HIS A 320 -13.71 -8.73 -18.79
N ARG A 321 -14.65 -9.18 -17.95
CA ARG A 321 -16.05 -8.71 -17.99
C ARG A 321 -16.18 -7.21 -17.76
N ILE A 322 -15.37 -6.64 -16.86
CA ILE A 322 -15.38 -5.20 -16.59
C ILE A 322 -14.40 -4.42 -17.48
N ASN A 323 -13.81 -5.09 -18.49
CA ASN A 323 -12.82 -4.50 -19.39
C ASN A 323 -11.53 -4.03 -18.69
N GLY A 324 -11.02 -4.83 -17.74
CA GLY A 324 -9.78 -4.55 -17.03
C GLY A 324 -9.77 -3.24 -16.26
N MET A 325 -8.60 -2.66 -16.08
CA MET A 325 -8.40 -1.34 -15.50
C MET A 325 -8.60 -0.25 -16.56
N ASP A 326 -9.08 0.92 -16.15
CA ASP A 326 -9.27 2.07 -17.02
C ASP A 326 -7.93 2.69 -17.44
N GLU A 327 -7.56 2.52 -18.69
CA GLU A 327 -6.27 2.96 -19.24
C GLU A 327 -6.14 4.48 -19.45
N ARG A 328 -7.18 5.25 -19.16
CA ARG A 328 -7.14 6.71 -19.20
C ARG A 328 -6.43 7.33 -18.00
N PHE A 329 -6.32 6.57 -16.90
CA PHE A 329 -5.63 7.02 -15.71
C PHE A 329 -4.11 7.03 -15.94
N GLU A 330 -3.49 8.20 -15.87
CA GLU A 330 -2.04 8.39 -15.94
C GLU A 330 -1.50 9.08 -14.68
N GLY A 331 -0.34 8.66 -14.23
CA GLY A 331 0.26 9.17 -12.99
C GLY A 331 -0.39 8.57 -11.75
N TRP A 332 -0.57 9.38 -10.72
CA TRP A 332 -1.02 8.92 -9.41
C TRP A 332 -2.48 9.27 -9.14
N GLY A 333 -3.25 8.27 -8.72
CA GLY A 333 -4.51 8.41 -8.01
C GLY A 333 -5.77 8.26 -8.87
N GLY A 334 -6.70 7.49 -8.32
CA GLY A 334 -8.02 7.26 -8.87
C GLY A 334 -8.22 5.91 -9.54
N GLU A 335 -7.19 5.32 -10.15
CA GLU A 335 -7.25 4.08 -10.93
C GLU A 335 -7.70 2.87 -10.12
N ASP A 336 -7.14 2.73 -8.93
CA ASP A 336 -7.46 1.63 -8.02
C ASP A 336 -8.89 1.77 -7.44
N ASN A 337 -9.32 3.01 -7.16
CA ASN A 337 -10.69 3.29 -6.72
C ASN A 337 -11.71 2.93 -7.82
N ASP A 338 -11.47 3.37 -9.06
CA ASP A 338 -12.34 3.06 -10.20
C ASP A 338 -12.46 1.55 -10.40
N PHE A 339 -11.32 0.84 -10.40
CA PHE A 339 -11.32 -0.61 -10.58
C PHE A 339 -12.08 -1.34 -9.46
N ALA A 340 -11.81 -1.00 -8.19
CA ALA A 340 -12.48 -1.62 -7.06
C ALA A 340 -13.98 -1.34 -7.05
N TYR A 341 -14.41 -0.12 -7.37
CA TYR A 341 -15.83 0.23 -7.46
C TYR A 341 -16.54 -0.51 -8.61
N ARG A 342 -15.91 -0.64 -9.78
CA ARG A 342 -16.47 -1.43 -10.87
C ARG A 342 -16.58 -2.90 -10.51
N MET A 343 -15.62 -3.45 -9.79
CA MET A 343 -15.70 -4.81 -9.26
C MET A 343 -16.86 -4.96 -8.27
N ASP A 344 -16.97 -4.07 -7.29
CA ASP A 344 -17.96 -4.13 -6.22
C ASP A 344 -19.41 -4.00 -6.75
N ILE A 345 -19.61 -3.15 -7.75
CA ILE A 345 -20.93 -2.96 -8.38
C ILE A 345 -21.32 -4.14 -9.28
N ASN A 346 -20.36 -4.76 -9.98
CA ASN A 346 -20.64 -5.77 -11.00
C ASN A 346 -20.51 -7.22 -10.50
N SER A 347 -20.03 -7.45 -9.28
CA SER A 347 -19.74 -8.80 -8.78
C SER A 347 -19.70 -8.89 -7.26
N ALA A 348 -19.70 -10.12 -6.72
CA ALA A 348 -19.39 -10.32 -5.31
C ALA A 348 -17.89 -10.07 -5.08
N PHE A 349 -17.60 -8.96 -4.40
CA PHE A 349 -16.27 -8.48 -4.10
C PHE A 349 -16.07 -8.36 -2.58
N ASP A 350 -15.25 -9.23 -2.02
CA ASP A 350 -15.04 -9.35 -0.57
C ASP A 350 -13.91 -8.44 -0.09
N HIS A 351 -13.94 -8.11 1.21
CA HIS A 351 -12.88 -7.36 1.89
C HIS A 351 -12.38 -8.16 3.09
N TYR A 352 -11.07 -8.36 3.18
CA TYR A 352 -10.40 -9.03 4.29
C TYR A 352 -9.50 -8.03 5.04
N ASP A 353 -8.89 -8.46 6.11
CA ASP A 353 -8.05 -7.63 6.99
C ASP A 353 -6.68 -8.25 7.27
N ASP A 354 -6.08 -8.90 6.26
CA ASP A 354 -4.69 -9.34 6.34
C ASP A 354 -3.77 -8.13 6.56
N GLN A 355 -2.60 -8.38 7.08
CA GLN A 355 -1.54 -7.38 7.10
C GLN A 355 -0.97 -7.17 5.70
N LEU A 356 -0.91 -5.93 5.23
CA LEU A 356 -0.20 -5.53 4.01
C LEU A 356 0.92 -4.58 4.37
N LEU A 357 2.16 -5.01 4.18
CA LEU A 357 3.35 -4.18 4.36
C LEU A 357 3.75 -3.56 3.03
N HIS A 358 3.71 -2.22 2.97
CA HIS A 358 4.16 -1.43 1.85
C HIS A 358 5.55 -0.86 2.18
N MET A 359 6.56 -1.32 1.45
CA MET A 359 7.96 -0.95 1.64
C MET A 359 8.20 0.50 1.22
N TYR A 360 9.02 1.20 1.99
CA TYR A 360 9.33 2.61 1.75
C TYR A 360 9.96 2.86 0.38
N HIS A 361 9.47 3.88 -0.25
CA HIS A 361 10.10 4.57 -1.38
C HIS A 361 9.61 6.04 -1.41
N PRO A 362 10.38 6.97 -1.99
CA PRO A 362 9.92 8.34 -2.18
C PRO A 362 8.60 8.38 -2.96
N SER A 363 7.63 9.14 -2.44
CA SER A 363 6.32 9.27 -3.07
C SER A 363 6.45 9.98 -4.43
N SER A 364 5.71 9.49 -5.42
CA SER A 364 5.48 10.18 -6.69
C SER A 364 4.09 10.84 -6.75
N ALA A 365 3.37 10.85 -5.63
CA ALA A 365 2.05 11.45 -5.54
C ALA A 365 2.13 12.97 -5.73
N VAL A 366 1.34 13.49 -6.65
CA VAL A 366 1.20 14.91 -6.93
C VAL A 366 -0.29 15.23 -6.93
N LEU A 367 -0.66 16.33 -6.29
CA LEU A 367 -2.01 16.89 -6.37
C LEU A 367 -2.01 18.04 -7.36
N ARG A 368 -3.16 18.33 -7.94
CA ARG A 368 -3.42 19.56 -8.69
C ARG A 368 -3.34 20.78 -7.75
N GLU A 369 -3.28 21.98 -8.32
CA GLU A 369 -3.25 23.23 -7.55
C GLU A 369 -4.49 23.42 -6.64
N ASP A 370 -5.64 22.86 -7.05
CA ASP A 370 -6.88 22.84 -6.28
C ASP A 370 -6.92 21.79 -5.16
N GLY A 371 -5.84 21.02 -4.98
CA GLY A 371 -5.72 19.92 -3.98
C GLY A 371 -6.42 18.61 -4.38
N GLU A 372 -6.96 18.53 -5.60
CA GLU A 372 -7.60 17.32 -6.11
C GLU A 372 -6.58 16.38 -6.80
N LEU A 373 -7.01 15.14 -7.03
CA LEU A 373 -6.22 14.15 -7.76
C LEU A 373 -6.00 14.57 -9.21
N VAL A 374 -4.85 14.23 -9.79
CA VAL A 374 -4.53 14.54 -11.20
C VAL A 374 -5.61 14.02 -12.15
N ASN A 375 -6.14 12.85 -11.86
CA ASN A 375 -7.16 12.16 -12.67
C ASN A 375 -8.61 12.48 -12.28
N ALA A 376 -8.87 13.48 -11.42
CA ALA A 376 -10.23 13.83 -10.99
C ALA A 376 -11.19 14.26 -12.13
N HIS A 377 -10.65 14.54 -13.32
CA HIS A 377 -11.40 14.85 -14.53
C HIS A 377 -12.02 13.61 -15.19
N ILE A 378 -11.57 12.40 -14.87
CA ILE A 378 -12.10 11.15 -15.41
C ILE A 378 -13.38 10.80 -14.64
N PRO A 379 -14.55 10.71 -15.32
CA PRO A 379 -15.79 10.39 -14.64
C PRO A 379 -15.73 8.97 -14.04
N ALA A 380 -16.13 8.84 -12.78
CA ALA A 380 -16.21 7.54 -12.13
C ALA A 380 -17.17 6.60 -12.90
N LEU A 381 -16.83 5.31 -12.93
CA LEU A 381 -17.65 4.24 -13.55
C LEU A 381 -17.93 4.44 -15.06
N SER A 382 -17.15 5.26 -15.74
CA SER A 382 -17.32 5.54 -17.17
C SER A 382 -16.50 4.62 -18.07
N TRP A 383 -15.77 3.65 -17.50
CA TRP A 383 -15.03 2.62 -18.22
C TRP A 383 -15.83 1.32 -18.26
N GLY A 384 -15.89 0.67 -19.39
CA GLY A 384 -16.61 -0.58 -19.57
C GLY A 384 -16.21 -1.28 -20.86
N PRO A 385 -16.89 -2.36 -21.23
CA PRO A 385 -16.65 -3.07 -22.46
C PRO A 385 -16.69 -2.14 -23.68
N SER A 386 -15.70 -2.28 -24.55
CA SER A 386 -15.57 -1.49 -25.79
C SER A 386 -14.99 -2.38 -26.90
N ASP A 387 -15.13 -1.92 -28.15
CA ASP A 387 -14.54 -2.59 -29.31
C ASP A 387 -13.00 -2.38 -29.38
N VAL A 388 -12.46 -1.49 -28.54
CA VAL A 388 -11.02 -1.25 -28.47
C VAL A 388 -10.42 -2.25 -27.47
N PRO A 389 -9.51 -3.13 -27.91
CA PRO A 389 -8.83 -4.06 -27.02
C PRO A 389 -8.02 -3.33 -25.95
N ILE A 390 -8.06 -3.85 -24.72
CA ILE A 390 -7.20 -3.40 -23.62
C ILE A 390 -5.84 -4.11 -23.68
N GLY A 391 -4.83 -3.51 -23.07
CA GLY A 391 -3.53 -4.16 -22.86
C GLY A 391 -2.70 -4.37 -24.13
N ASP A 392 -2.89 -3.55 -25.16
CA ASP A 392 -2.03 -3.54 -26.33
C ASP A 392 -0.62 -3.03 -25.94
N PRO A 393 0.44 -3.87 -25.97
CA PRO A 393 1.77 -3.49 -25.57
C PRO A 393 2.42 -2.46 -26.50
N ASP A 394 1.95 -2.35 -27.73
CA ASP A 394 2.48 -1.46 -28.77
C ASP A 394 1.73 -0.13 -28.87
N ARG A 395 0.73 0.09 -28.04
CA ARG A 395 -0.13 1.29 -28.04
C ARG A 395 0.62 2.62 -28.14
N PHE A 396 1.79 2.73 -27.53
CA PHE A 396 2.58 3.96 -27.50
C PHE A 396 3.81 3.94 -28.41
N VAL A 397 4.07 2.86 -29.16
CA VAL A 397 5.21 2.73 -30.07
C VAL A 397 5.09 3.69 -31.25
N SER A 398 3.91 3.82 -31.83
CA SER A 398 3.66 4.71 -32.98
C SER A 398 3.78 6.20 -32.65
N GLN A 399 3.59 6.59 -31.38
CA GLN A 399 3.74 7.97 -30.94
C GLN A 399 5.21 8.42 -30.89
N ALA A 400 6.15 7.50 -30.68
CA ALA A 400 7.59 7.79 -30.70
C ALA A 400 8.13 8.12 -32.09
N SER A 401 7.48 7.61 -33.16
CA SER A 401 7.87 7.84 -34.55
C SER A 401 7.36 9.17 -35.13
N ALA A 402 6.47 9.86 -34.42
CA ALA A 402 5.81 11.08 -34.86
C ALA A 402 6.46 12.39 -34.38
N VAL A 403 7.58 12.34 -33.62
CA VAL A 403 8.34 13.54 -33.28
C VAL A 403 9.20 13.92 -34.46
N PRO A 404 8.95 15.03 -35.19
CA PRO A 404 9.84 15.50 -36.26
C PRO A 404 11.18 15.85 -35.63
N ASN A 405 12.27 15.33 -36.23
CA ASN A 405 13.61 15.83 -36.00
C ASN A 405 13.62 17.33 -36.36
N GLY A 406 13.52 18.18 -35.32
CA GLY A 406 13.68 19.61 -35.43
C GLY A 406 14.97 20.05 -34.75
#